data_dac5fb626ddc86e312832733f0db53ef
#
_entry.id   dac5fb626ddc86e312832733f0db53ef
#
_cell.length_a   1.000
_cell.length_b   1.000
_cell.length_c   1.000
_cell.angle_alpha   90.00
_cell.angle_beta   90.00
_cell.angle_gamma   90.00
#
_symmetry.space_group_name_H-M   'P 1'
#
loop_
_entity.id
_entity.type
_entity.pdbx_description
1 polymer ?
#
loop_
_entity_poly.entity_id
_entity_poly.type
_entity_poly.pdbx_seq_one_letter_code
_entity_poly.pdbx_strand_id
1 'polypeptide(L)'
;MSRIFAYCRVSTLEQTTENQRREIESAGFNVRPQRIIEEQISGSVAASERPSFNRLLDRLESGDVLIVTKLDRLGRNAMDIRKTVEQLTESGIRVHCLALGGVDLTSPAGKMTMQVIS
;
A
#
# COMPACT_ATOMS: atom_id res chain seq x y z
N MET A 1 -14.47 -6.56 12.72
CA MET A 1 -14.66 -6.04 11.35
C MET A 1 -13.34 -5.53 10.81
N SER A 2 -13.06 -5.86 9.56
CA SER A 2 -11.84 -5.37 8.91
C SER A 2 -12.00 -3.90 8.53
N ARG A 3 -11.00 -3.10 8.88
CA ARG A 3 -10.94 -1.72 8.45
C ARG A 3 -10.11 -1.66 7.17
N ILE A 4 -10.49 -0.78 6.25
CA ILE A 4 -9.80 -0.61 4.98
C ILE A 4 -9.06 0.72 4.99
N PHE A 5 -7.76 0.66 4.79
CA PHE A 5 -6.88 1.83 4.68
C PHE A 5 -6.30 1.91 3.28
N ALA A 6 -5.99 3.11 2.84
CA ALA A 6 -5.32 3.33 1.56
C ALA A 6 -4.09 4.20 1.76
N TYR A 7 -3.03 3.90 1.04
CA TYR A 7 -1.82 4.72 1.04
C TYR A 7 -1.58 5.26 -0.37
N CYS A 8 -1.55 6.58 -0.48
CA CYS A 8 -1.34 7.29 -1.74
C CYS A 8 -0.07 8.12 -1.62
N ARG A 9 0.81 8.00 -2.60
CA ARG A 9 2.10 8.70 -2.59
C ARG A 9 2.32 9.44 -3.89
N VAL A 10 2.80 10.68 -3.78
CA VAL A 10 3.27 11.48 -4.92
C VAL A 10 4.67 12.01 -4.62
N SER A 11 5.45 12.26 -5.68
CA SER A 11 6.85 12.66 -5.53
C SER A 11 7.05 14.16 -5.42
N THR A 12 6.12 14.97 -5.96
CA THR A 12 6.26 16.42 -6.02
C THR A 12 4.99 17.13 -5.54
N LEU A 13 5.13 18.41 -5.19
CA LEU A 13 4.00 19.25 -4.80
C LEU A 13 2.98 19.47 -5.92
N GLU A 14 3.44 19.36 -7.16
CA GLU A 14 2.59 19.59 -8.34
C GLU A 14 1.68 18.40 -8.63
N GLN A 15 2.02 17.22 -8.11
CA GLN A 15 1.20 16.02 -8.26
C GLN A 15 0.16 15.96 -7.16
N THR A 16 -0.98 15.32 -7.47
CA THR A 16 -2.03 15.10 -6.48
C THR A 16 -2.31 13.61 -6.35
N THR A 17 -2.88 13.22 -5.21
CA THR A 17 -3.27 11.84 -4.96
C THR A 17 -4.68 11.54 -5.50
N GLU A 18 -5.34 12.51 -6.11
CA GLU A 18 -6.73 12.37 -6.56
C GLU A 18 -6.94 11.19 -7.51
N ASN A 19 -6.04 10.99 -8.48
CA ASN A 19 -6.15 9.87 -9.41
C ASN A 19 -6.04 8.52 -8.70
N GLN A 20 -5.17 8.43 -7.71
CA GLN A 20 -5.03 7.20 -6.92
C GLN A 20 -6.30 6.92 -6.13
N ARG A 21 -6.89 7.96 -5.54
CA ARG A 21 -8.15 7.82 -4.80
C ARG A 21 -9.28 7.37 -5.73
N ARG A 22 -9.35 7.90 -6.94
CA ARG A 22 -10.35 7.51 -7.95
C ARG A 22 -10.17 6.06 -8.38
N GLU A 23 -8.93 5.61 -8.59
CA GLU A 23 -8.65 4.22 -8.93
C GLU A 23 -9.16 3.28 -7.84
N ILE A 24 -8.94 3.63 -6.59
CA ILE A 24 -9.37 2.82 -5.45
C ILE A 24 -10.90 2.74 -5.40
N GLU A 25 -11.60 3.85 -5.60
CA GLU A 25 -13.05 3.88 -5.65
C GLU A 25 -13.59 3.06 -6.83
N SER A 26 -12.97 3.21 -8.00
CA SER A 26 -13.37 2.50 -9.22
C SER A 26 -13.19 0.99 -9.09
N ALA A 27 -12.25 0.55 -8.25
CA ALA A 27 -12.03 -0.87 -7.98
C ALA A 27 -13.04 -1.45 -6.98
N GLY A 28 -13.95 -0.61 -6.46
CA GLY A 28 -15.00 -1.06 -5.56
C GLY A 28 -14.67 -0.97 -4.07
N PHE A 29 -13.54 -0.36 -3.73
CA PHE A 29 -13.15 -0.16 -2.33
C PHE A 29 -13.69 1.16 -1.80
N ASN A 30 -14.44 1.09 -0.70
CA ASN A 30 -14.98 2.27 -0.03
C ASN A 30 -14.12 2.58 1.19
N VAL A 31 -13.15 3.48 1.01
CA VAL A 31 -12.22 3.87 2.07
C VAL A 31 -12.66 5.21 2.67
N ARG A 32 -12.81 5.24 3.99
CA ARG A 32 -13.18 6.48 4.68
C ARG A 32 -12.06 7.52 4.56
N PRO A 33 -12.38 8.81 4.41
CA PRO A 33 -11.36 9.85 4.23
C PRO A 33 -10.27 9.84 5.31
N GLN A 34 -10.62 9.58 6.56
CA GLN A 34 -9.64 9.53 7.65
C GLN A 34 -8.73 8.31 7.59
N ARG A 35 -9.02 7.35 6.72
CA ARG A 35 -8.22 6.14 6.50
C ARG A 35 -7.45 6.19 5.18
N ILE A 36 -7.53 7.29 4.46
CA ILE A 36 -6.72 7.54 3.25
C ILE A 36 -5.51 8.34 3.70
N ILE A 37 -4.34 7.70 3.65
CA ILE A 37 -3.08 8.34 4.04
C ILE A 37 -2.39 8.84 2.78
N GLU A 38 -2.15 10.13 2.73
CA GLU A 38 -1.51 10.77 1.58
C GLU A 38 -0.13 11.25 1.99
N GLU A 39 0.87 10.97 1.17
CA GLU A 39 2.24 11.38 1.46
C GLU A 39 2.91 11.93 0.22
N GLN A 40 3.62 13.03 0.38
CA GLN A 40 4.47 13.58 -0.65
C GLN A 40 5.91 13.27 -0.27
N ILE A 41 6.51 12.32 -0.97
CA ILE A 41 7.88 11.89 -0.72
C ILE A 41 8.40 11.14 -1.94
N SER A 42 9.70 11.23 -2.19
CA SER A 42 10.31 10.53 -3.33
C SER A 42 10.17 9.01 -3.18
N GLY A 43 9.94 8.34 -4.31
CA GLY A 43 9.92 6.87 -4.35
C GLY A 43 11.26 6.22 -4.02
N SER A 44 12.35 6.99 -4.04
CA SER A 44 13.69 6.49 -3.68
C SER A 44 13.91 6.40 -2.17
N VAL A 45 12.99 6.94 -1.38
CA VAL A 45 13.07 6.85 0.08
C VAL A 45 12.55 5.50 0.54
N ALA A 46 13.31 4.80 1.38
CA ALA A 46 12.89 3.50 1.91
C ALA A 46 11.58 3.62 2.69
N ALA A 47 10.77 2.56 2.67
CA ALA A 47 9.48 2.55 3.37
C ALA A 47 9.64 2.90 4.86
N SER A 48 10.69 2.38 5.50
CA SER A 48 10.97 2.64 6.92
C SER A 48 11.31 4.11 7.22
N GLU A 49 11.62 4.90 6.20
CA GLU A 49 11.97 6.32 6.34
C GLU A 49 10.87 7.25 5.86
N ARG A 50 9.69 6.72 5.51
CA ARG A 50 8.53 7.51 5.09
C ARG A 50 7.66 7.80 6.31
N PRO A 51 7.61 9.05 6.80
CA PRO A 51 6.93 9.37 8.06
C PRO A 51 5.44 9.01 8.09
N SER A 52 4.68 9.37 7.04
CA SER A 52 3.25 9.09 7.02
C SER A 52 2.97 7.61 6.86
N PHE A 53 3.79 6.90 6.09
CA PHE A 53 3.66 5.45 5.94
C PHE A 53 3.91 4.73 7.27
N ASN A 54 4.93 5.16 8.01
CA ASN A 54 5.23 4.59 9.32
C ASN A 54 4.09 4.82 10.32
N ARG A 55 3.49 6.00 10.31
CA ARG A 55 2.32 6.27 11.16
C ARG A 55 1.14 5.40 10.78
N LEU A 56 0.95 5.14 9.48
CA LEU A 56 -0.07 4.23 9.00
C LEU A 56 0.18 2.80 9.53
N LEU A 57 1.41 2.32 9.44
CA LEU A 57 1.76 0.98 9.93
C LEU A 57 1.46 0.84 11.42
N ASP A 58 1.68 1.90 12.20
CA ASP A 58 1.36 1.90 13.64
C ASP A 58 -0.14 1.84 13.91
N ARG A 59 -0.96 2.34 12.99
CA ARG A 59 -2.42 2.31 13.12
C ARG A 59 -3.05 0.99 12.70
N LEU A 60 -2.38 0.26 11.82
CA LEU A 60 -2.91 -1.00 11.29
C LEU A 60 -2.89 -2.10 12.35
N GLU A 61 -3.97 -2.87 12.41
CA GLU A 61 -4.13 -3.98 13.33
C GLU A 61 -4.45 -5.25 12.56
N SER A 62 -4.24 -6.40 13.20
CA SER A 62 -4.58 -7.71 12.62
C SER A 62 -6.02 -7.71 12.09
N GLY A 63 -6.20 -8.17 10.87
CA GLY A 63 -7.49 -8.19 10.20
C GLY A 63 -7.77 -6.96 9.33
N ASP A 64 -6.95 -5.91 9.42
CA ASP A 64 -7.10 -4.73 8.57
C ASP A 64 -6.62 -4.99 7.15
N VAL A 65 -7.02 -4.13 6.24
CA VAL A 65 -6.66 -4.21 4.81
C VAL A 65 -5.99 -2.91 4.39
N LEU A 66 -4.86 -3.02 3.71
CA LEU A 66 -4.17 -1.88 3.10
C LEU A 66 -4.28 -1.99 1.59
N ILE A 67 -4.67 -0.89 0.93
CA ILE A 67 -4.80 -0.83 -0.51
C ILE A 67 -3.81 0.18 -1.07
N VAL A 68 -3.08 -0.22 -2.11
CA VAL A 68 -2.19 0.66 -2.87
C VAL A 68 -2.47 0.50 -4.36
N THR A 69 -2.22 1.53 -5.15
CA THR A 69 -2.45 1.48 -6.59
C THR A 69 -1.32 0.77 -7.33
N LYS A 70 -0.10 0.90 -6.83
CA LYS A 70 1.10 0.29 -7.43
C LYS A 70 2.05 -0.19 -6.34
N LEU A 71 2.93 -1.13 -6.71
CA LEU A 71 3.90 -1.70 -5.78
C LEU A 71 4.89 -0.66 -5.21
N ASP A 72 5.27 0.33 -5.99
CA ASP A 72 6.23 1.35 -5.55
C ASP A 72 5.72 2.24 -4.42
N ARG A 73 4.44 2.11 -4.06
CA ARG A 73 3.89 2.74 -2.85
C ARG A 73 4.35 2.03 -1.59
N LEU A 74 4.79 0.77 -1.71
CA LEU A 74 5.16 -0.07 -0.56
C LEU A 74 6.66 -0.08 -0.26
N GLY A 75 7.48 0.51 -1.12
CA GLY A 75 8.92 0.56 -0.91
C GLY A 75 9.65 1.18 -2.08
N ARG A 76 10.96 1.39 -1.90
CA ARG A 76 11.82 2.04 -2.89
C ARG A 76 12.31 1.09 -4.00
N ASN A 77 12.33 -0.21 -3.72
CA ASN A 77 12.77 -1.23 -4.68
C ASN A 77 12.13 -2.58 -4.32
N ALA A 78 12.40 -3.61 -5.12
CA ALA A 78 11.80 -4.93 -4.93
C ALA A 78 12.07 -5.52 -3.56
N MET A 79 13.29 -5.40 -3.05
CA MET A 79 13.64 -5.92 -1.72
C MET A 79 12.87 -5.21 -0.60
N ASP A 80 12.80 -3.89 -0.69
CA ASP A 80 12.08 -3.07 0.28
C ASP A 80 10.58 -3.38 0.27
N ILE A 81 10.00 -3.54 -0.92
CA ILE A 81 8.59 -3.91 -1.09
C ILE A 81 8.31 -5.27 -0.47
N ARG A 82 9.16 -6.27 -0.73
CA ARG A 82 9.01 -7.60 -0.14
C ARG A 82 9.07 -7.55 1.39
N LYS A 83 10.04 -6.81 1.93
CA LYS A 83 10.19 -6.65 3.37
C LYS A 83 8.92 -6.05 3.99
N THR A 84 8.36 -5.04 3.35
CA THR A 84 7.13 -4.39 3.81
C THR A 84 5.96 -5.37 3.79
N VAL A 85 5.79 -6.12 2.69
CA VAL A 85 4.69 -7.08 2.56
C VAL A 85 4.83 -8.21 3.58
N GLU A 86 6.05 -8.72 3.81
CA GLU A 86 6.30 -9.75 4.81
C GLU A 86 5.95 -9.26 6.21
N GLN A 87 6.35 -8.03 6.53
CA GLN A 87 6.05 -7.43 7.82
C GLN A 87 4.54 -7.31 8.04
N LEU A 88 3.79 -6.88 7.02
CA LEU A 88 2.35 -6.77 7.08
C LEU A 88 1.68 -8.14 7.20
N THR A 89 2.19 -9.13 6.46
CA THR A 89 1.69 -10.50 6.52
C THR A 89 1.83 -11.06 7.94
N GLU A 90 2.98 -10.88 8.56
CA GLU A 90 3.23 -11.34 9.92
C GLU A 90 2.31 -10.67 10.94
N SER A 91 1.92 -9.43 10.68
CA SER A 91 1.01 -8.68 11.54
C SER A 91 -0.46 -9.01 11.28
N GLY A 92 -0.76 -9.89 10.32
CA GLY A 92 -2.13 -10.28 10.00
C GLY A 92 -2.88 -9.26 9.16
N ILE A 93 -2.17 -8.40 8.43
CA ILE A 93 -2.75 -7.35 7.60
C ILE A 93 -2.70 -7.80 6.14
N ARG A 94 -3.82 -7.63 5.43
CA ARG A 94 -3.89 -7.94 3.99
C ARG A 94 -3.49 -6.72 3.18
N VAL A 95 -2.83 -6.96 2.05
CA VAL A 95 -2.36 -5.88 1.17
C VAL A 95 -2.84 -6.15 -0.26
N HIS A 96 -3.62 -5.23 -0.80
CA HIS A 96 -4.12 -5.32 -2.18
C HIS A 96 -3.44 -4.28 -3.06
N CYS A 97 -2.95 -4.72 -4.23
CA CYS A 97 -2.31 -3.85 -5.23
C CYS A 97 -3.16 -3.81 -6.50
N LEU A 98 -3.71 -2.65 -6.83
CA LEU A 98 -4.63 -2.50 -7.95
C LEU A 98 -3.97 -2.73 -9.31
N ALA A 99 -2.69 -2.34 -9.46
CA ALA A 99 -1.95 -2.55 -10.71
C ALA A 99 -1.77 -4.03 -11.06
N LEU A 100 -1.94 -4.91 -10.08
CA LEU A 100 -1.85 -6.36 -10.25
C LEU A 100 -3.23 -7.02 -10.18
N GLY A 101 -4.27 -6.31 -10.60
CA GLY A 101 -5.64 -6.82 -10.60
C GLY A 101 -6.30 -6.87 -9.23
N GLY A 102 -5.77 -6.13 -8.26
CA GLY A 102 -6.31 -6.11 -6.90
C GLY A 102 -5.96 -7.34 -6.08
N VAL A 103 -4.96 -8.13 -6.52
CA VAL A 103 -4.57 -9.34 -5.81
C VAL A 103 -4.04 -9.00 -4.41
N ASP A 104 -4.39 -9.86 -3.45
CA ASP A 104 -3.86 -9.76 -2.09
C ASP A 104 -2.42 -10.29 -2.08
N LEU A 105 -1.46 -9.40 -1.88
CA LEU A 105 -0.04 -9.74 -1.90
C LEU A 105 0.38 -10.67 -0.76
N THR A 106 -0.45 -10.80 0.26
CA THR A 106 -0.20 -11.70 1.39
C THR A 106 -0.74 -13.11 1.16
N SER A 107 -1.52 -13.30 0.07
CA SER A 107 -2.03 -14.61 -0.31
C SER A 107 -0.98 -15.43 -1.05
N PRO A 108 -1.15 -16.75 -1.17
CA PRO A 108 -0.22 -17.57 -1.98
C PRO A 108 -0.10 -17.09 -3.42
N ALA A 109 -1.21 -16.73 -4.06
CA ALA A 109 -1.22 -16.21 -5.43
C ALA A 109 -0.47 -14.88 -5.52
N GLY A 110 -0.65 -13.99 -4.54
CA GLY A 110 0.04 -12.71 -4.46
C GLY A 110 1.54 -12.88 -4.28
N LYS A 111 1.95 -13.81 -3.43
CA LYS A 111 3.38 -14.11 -3.21
C LYS A 111 4.03 -14.63 -4.48
N MET A 112 3.34 -15.48 -5.24
CA MET A 112 3.84 -15.95 -6.53
C MET A 112 3.99 -14.79 -7.52
N THR A 113 2.99 -13.91 -7.57
CA THR A 113 3.03 -12.73 -8.43
C THR A 113 4.24 -11.84 -8.09
N MET A 114 4.52 -11.64 -6.82
CA MET A 114 5.68 -10.85 -6.39
C MET A 114 7.00 -11.50 -6.77
N GLN A 115 7.10 -12.82 -6.73
CA GLN A 115 8.31 -13.52 -7.16
C GLN A 115 8.61 -13.31 -8.64
N VAL A 116 7.58 -13.25 -9.46
CA VAL A 116 7.74 -13.03 -10.91
C VAL A 116 8.21 -11.59 -11.20
N ILE A 117 7.72 -10.62 -10.44
CA ILE A 117 8.05 -9.21 -10.64
C ILE A 117 9.43 -8.84 -10.09
N SER A 118 9.84 -9.50 -9.05
CA SER A 118 11.12 -9.24 -8.40
C SER A 118 12.17 -10.19 -8.92
#